data_6a69d09a2a1f3c06884b3361ff563fc8
#
_entry.id   6a69d09a2a1f3c06884b3361ff563fc8
#
_cell.length_a   1.000
_cell.length_b   1.000
_cell.length_c   1.000
_cell.angle_alpha   90.00
_cell.angle_beta   90.00
_cell.angle_gamma   90.00
#
_symmetry.space_group_name_H-M   'P 1'
#
loop_
_entity.id
_entity.type
_entity.pdbx_description
1 polymer ?
#
loop_
_entity_poly.entity_id
_entity_poly.type
_entity_poly.pdbx_seq_one_letter_code
_entity_poly.pdbx_strand_id
1 'polypeptide(L)'
;MKKHGSIKQAIVLAALSLLFFACIAGFYIDRIRNSLITDLKHNVQEISASTTTAIEIRIHDHMSTLENISYMLQNEHTTDTEKLLQALMSASANSEFMRYGITDEKGNCLTTDGMLFYVGDREYFKEALKGKSSFSNTLHDKIGGYDLNVFATPVRAEDGSIRNVLFAASRTKDVADKLLMEIYDGKGFSSIWDEEGNIVLNSNSETASRAVHNLKQLSFYDDFG
;
A
#
# COMPACT_ATOMS: atom_id res chain seq x y z
N MET A 1 39.71 -64.61 -30.41
CA MET A 1 39.23 -64.12 -29.08
C MET A 1 39.57 -62.66 -28.72
N LYS A 2 40.19 -61.80 -29.59
CA LYS A 2 40.57 -60.40 -29.25
C LYS A 2 39.48 -59.32 -29.50
N LYS A 3 38.42 -59.62 -30.26
CA LYS A 3 37.40 -58.61 -30.65
C LYS A 3 36.39 -58.26 -29.54
N HIS A 4 36.11 -59.16 -28.60
CA HIS A 4 35.14 -58.94 -27.53
C HIS A 4 35.64 -58.02 -26.40
N GLY A 5 36.93 -57.89 -26.16
CA GLY A 5 37.53 -56.99 -25.17
C GLY A 5 37.45 -55.52 -25.62
N SER A 6 37.67 -55.28 -26.89
CA SER A 6 37.61 -53.90 -27.48
C SER A 6 36.21 -53.28 -27.43
N ILE A 7 35.15 -54.06 -27.68
CA ILE A 7 33.78 -53.60 -27.63
C ILE A 7 33.36 -53.23 -26.19
N LYS A 8 33.74 -54.05 -25.21
CA LYS A 8 33.45 -53.74 -23.76
C LYS A 8 34.15 -52.44 -23.33
N GLN A 9 35.39 -52.24 -23.75
CA GLN A 9 36.14 -51.02 -23.42
C GLN A 9 35.51 -49.80 -24.07
N ALA A 10 35.04 -49.88 -25.34
CA ALA A 10 34.36 -48.80 -26.01
C ALA A 10 33.04 -48.43 -25.34
N ILE A 11 32.26 -49.43 -24.88
CA ILE A 11 31.01 -49.18 -24.14
C ILE A 11 31.29 -48.50 -22.78
N VAL A 12 32.30 -48.89 -22.03
CA VAL A 12 32.70 -48.29 -20.78
C VAL A 12 33.15 -46.82 -20.99
N LEU A 13 33.95 -46.56 -22.02
CA LEU A 13 34.38 -45.19 -22.34
C LEU A 13 33.19 -44.30 -22.74
N ALA A 14 32.25 -44.82 -23.51
CA ALA A 14 31.03 -44.11 -23.89
C ALA A 14 30.16 -43.82 -22.67
N ALA A 15 30.00 -44.77 -21.76
CA ALA A 15 29.26 -44.54 -20.52
C ALA A 15 29.92 -43.49 -19.60
N LEU A 16 31.25 -43.52 -19.46
CA LEU A 16 32.00 -42.52 -18.70
C LEU A 16 31.89 -41.14 -19.31
N SER A 17 31.92 -40.99 -20.65
CA SER A 17 31.73 -39.71 -21.30
C SER A 17 30.32 -39.17 -21.12
N LEU A 18 29.29 -40.02 -21.22
CA LEU A 18 27.90 -39.61 -20.95
C LEU A 18 27.74 -39.14 -19.49
N LEU A 19 28.33 -39.85 -18.55
CA LEU A 19 28.27 -39.47 -17.13
C LEU A 19 28.98 -38.15 -16.87
N PHE A 20 30.11 -37.90 -17.52
CA PHE A 20 30.83 -36.64 -17.45
C PHE A 20 30.02 -35.48 -18.02
N PHE A 21 29.40 -35.68 -19.18
CA PHE A 21 28.51 -34.65 -19.76
C PHE A 21 27.28 -34.41 -18.90
N ALA A 22 26.68 -35.41 -18.31
CA ALA A 22 25.56 -35.28 -17.37
C ALA A 22 25.95 -34.48 -16.12
N CYS A 23 27.13 -34.68 -15.56
CA CYS A 23 27.65 -33.92 -14.43
C CYS A 23 27.88 -32.45 -14.80
N ILE A 24 28.47 -32.19 -15.96
CA ILE A 24 28.65 -30.80 -16.47
C ILE A 24 27.30 -30.13 -16.67
N ALA A 25 26.35 -30.78 -17.31
CA ALA A 25 25.01 -30.25 -17.53
C ALA A 25 24.30 -29.94 -16.20
N GLY A 26 24.37 -30.85 -15.23
CA GLY A 26 23.82 -30.64 -13.89
C GLY A 26 24.44 -29.44 -13.20
N PHE A 27 25.77 -29.29 -13.24
CA PHE A 27 26.47 -28.15 -12.69
C PHE A 27 26.06 -26.81 -13.37
N TYR A 28 25.94 -26.82 -14.69
CA TYR A 28 25.51 -25.63 -15.44
C TYR A 28 24.07 -25.25 -15.11
N ILE A 29 23.16 -26.21 -15.03
CA ILE A 29 21.75 -25.98 -14.69
C ILE A 29 21.65 -25.40 -13.31
N ASP A 30 22.35 -25.94 -12.32
CA ASP A 30 22.34 -25.42 -10.94
C ASP A 30 22.89 -23.99 -10.88
N ARG A 31 24.00 -23.73 -11.58
CA ARG A 31 24.60 -22.38 -11.63
C ARG A 31 23.68 -21.34 -12.29
N ILE A 32 23.03 -21.71 -13.40
CA ILE A 32 22.06 -20.83 -14.09
C ILE A 32 20.87 -20.57 -13.19
N ARG A 33 20.32 -21.60 -12.55
CA ARG A 33 19.20 -21.49 -11.60
C ARG A 33 19.52 -20.53 -10.46
N ASN A 34 20.67 -20.69 -9.84
CA ASN A 34 21.08 -19.84 -8.71
C ASN A 34 21.32 -18.38 -9.14
N SER A 35 21.93 -18.17 -10.31
CA SER A 35 22.08 -16.82 -10.88
C SER A 35 20.74 -16.18 -11.16
N LEU A 36 19.82 -16.88 -11.83
CA LEU A 36 18.49 -16.37 -12.13
C LEU A 36 17.70 -16.01 -10.87
N ILE A 37 17.75 -16.85 -9.82
CA ILE A 37 17.07 -16.57 -8.54
C ILE A 37 17.66 -15.30 -7.91
N THR A 38 18.99 -15.15 -7.91
CA THR A 38 19.66 -13.96 -7.34
C THR A 38 19.29 -12.71 -8.12
N ASP A 39 19.31 -12.76 -9.46
CA ASP A 39 18.98 -11.63 -10.32
C ASP A 39 17.51 -11.23 -10.15
N LEU A 40 16.59 -12.20 -10.07
CA LEU A 40 15.18 -11.95 -9.82
C LEU A 40 14.96 -11.31 -8.44
N LYS A 41 15.62 -11.83 -7.40
CA LYS A 41 15.52 -11.25 -6.04
C LYS A 41 16.00 -9.80 -6.02
N HIS A 42 17.13 -9.51 -6.65
CA HIS A 42 17.67 -8.15 -6.75
C HIS A 42 16.70 -7.22 -7.50
N ASN A 43 16.21 -7.64 -8.66
CA ASN A 43 15.25 -6.85 -9.45
C ASN A 43 13.96 -6.55 -8.67
N VAL A 44 13.42 -7.55 -7.96
CA VAL A 44 12.22 -7.35 -7.11
C VAL A 44 12.50 -6.37 -5.98
N GLN A 45 13.67 -6.43 -5.35
CA GLN A 45 14.07 -5.49 -4.30
C GLN A 45 14.20 -4.05 -4.84
N GLU A 46 14.82 -3.85 -5.99
CA GLU A 46 14.94 -2.53 -6.63
C GLU A 46 13.58 -1.95 -7.03
N ILE A 47 12.72 -2.77 -7.64
CA ILE A 47 11.36 -2.36 -8.00
C ILE A 47 10.57 -1.99 -6.73
N SER A 48 10.65 -2.81 -5.69
CA SER A 48 9.98 -2.56 -4.42
C SER A 48 10.44 -1.24 -3.79
N ALA A 49 11.75 -1.00 -3.70
CA ALA A 49 12.30 0.24 -3.13
C ALA A 49 11.87 1.48 -3.95
N SER A 50 11.96 1.41 -5.27
CA SER A 50 11.53 2.51 -6.15
C SER A 50 10.03 2.79 -6.03
N THR A 51 9.22 1.74 -5.97
CA THR A 51 7.76 1.85 -5.81
C THR A 51 7.41 2.46 -4.46
N THR A 52 8.07 2.02 -3.38
CA THR A 52 7.86 2.57 -2.03
C THR A 52 8.10 4.08 -2.01
N THR A 53 9.23 4.55 -2.55
CA THR A 53 9.54 5.98 -2.63
C THR A 53 8.48 6.76 -3.42
N ALA A 54 8.02 6.22 -4.55
CA ALA A 54 6.97 6.87 -5.35
C ALA A 54 5.65 6.98 -4.59
N ILE A 55 5.29 5.96 -3.81
CA ILE A 55 4.10 5.94 -2.97
C ILE A 55 4.21 6.95 -1.84
N GLU A 56 5.34 6.99 -1.13
CA GLU A 56 5.58 7.96 -0.06
C GLU A 56 5.44 9.40 -0.56
N ILE A 57 6.02 9.72 -1.72
CA ILE A 57 5.87 11.03 -2.34
C ILE A 57 4.39 11.35 -2.61
N ARG A 58 3.62 10.43 -3.18
CA ARG A 58 2.20 10.64 -3.46
C ARG A 58 1.36 10.81 -2.22
N ILE A 59 1.58 10.01 -1.18
CA ILE A 59 0.91 10.17 0.11
C ILE A 59 1.23 11.54 0.69
N HIS A 60 2.50 11.96 0.62
CA HIS A 60 2.92 13.28 1.09
C HIS A 60 2.25 14.41 0.30
N ASP A 61 2.17 14.33 -1.01
CA ASP A 61 1.51 15.33 -1.87
C ASP A 61 0.02 15.48 -1.54
N HIS A 62 -0.69 14.35 -1.37
CA HIS A 62 -2.09 14.35 -0.96
C HIS A 62 -2.27 14.94 0.45
N MET A 63 -1.38 14.60 1.38
CA MET A 63 -1.40 15.14 2.74
C MET A 63 -1.15 16.64 2.72
N SER A 64 -0.15 17.12 1.98
CA SER A 64 0.16 18.54 1.82
C SER A 64 -1.02 19.31 1.23
N THR A 65 -1.73 18.73 0.26
CA THR A 65 -2.95 19.32 -0.29
C THR A 65 -4.02 19.48 0.78
N LEU A 66 -4.26 18.46 1.60
CA LEU A 66 -5.23 18.51 2.68
C LEU A 66 -4.85 19.50 3.76
N GLU A 67 -3.57 19.58 4.12
CA GLU A 67 -3.03 20.55 5.09
C GLU A 67 -3.19 22.01 4.58
N ASN A 68 -2.97 22.25 3.30
CA ASN A 68 -3.21 23.56 2.70
C ASN A 68 -4.69 23.96 2.77
N ILE A 69 -5.61 23.02 2.50
CA ILE A 69 -7.05 23.26 2.68
C ILE A 69 -7.36 23.53 4.15
N SER A 70 -6.80 22.76 5.07
CA SER A 70 -6.95 22.99 6.51
C SER A 70 -6.49 24.40 6.92
N TYR A 71 -5.34 24.83 6.41
CA TYR A 71 -4.83 26.19 6.66
C TYR A 71 -5.76 27.29 6.11
N MET A 72 -6.36 27.07 4.94
CA MET A 72 -7.39 27.99 4.41
C MET A 72 -8.60 28.07 5.34
N LEU A 73 -9.08 26.92 5.84
CA LEU A 73 -10.22 26.87 6.76
C LEU A 73 -9.95 27.52 8.13
N GLN A 74 -8.69 27.61 8.56
CA GLN A 74 -8.32 28.35 9.78
C GLN A 74 -8.68 29.83 9.68
N ASN A 75 -8.56 30.42 8.50
CA ASN A 75 -8.84 31.82 8.25
C ASN A 75 -10.34 32.12 8.15
N GLU A 76 -11.18 31.09 8.05
CA GLU A 76 -12.62 31.23 8.15
C GLU A 76 -13.00 31.38 9.64
N HIS A 77 -13.15 32.60 10.12
CA HIS A 77 -13.44 32.93 11.52
C HIS A 77 -14.82 32.43 12.00
N THR A 78 -15.15 31.19 11.68
CA THR A 78 -16.43 30.58 12.02
C THR A 78 -16.24 29.20 12.66
N THR A 79 -17.07 28.89 13.64
CA THR A 79 -17.22 27.56 14.22
C THR A 79 -18.39 26.80 13.60
N ASP A 80 -19.10 27.42 12.65
CA ASP A 80 -20.24 26.85 11.97
C ASP A 80 -19.75 25.81 10.95
N THR A 81 -20.00 24.54 11.21
CA THR A 81 -19.58 23.42 10.39
C THR A 81 -20.14 23.48 8.97
N GLU A 82 -21.36 24.05 8.78
CA GLU A 82 -21.96 24.17 7.45
C GLU A 82 -21.22 25.22 6.60
N LYS A 83 -20.79 26.35 7.19
CA LYS A 83 -20.00 27.36 6.49
C LYS A 83 -18.61 26.83 6.15
N LEU A 84 -17.98 26.11 7.09
CA LEU A 84 -16.70 25.46 6.84
C LEU A 84 -16.83 24.42 5.71
N LEU A 85 -17.95 23.69 5.64
CA LEU A 85 -18.21 22.75 4.56
C LEU A 85 -18.35 23.45 3.20
N GLN A 86 -19.02 24.60 3.13
CA GLN A 86 -19.13 25.38 1.88
C GLN A 86 -17.76 25.86 1.39
N ALA A 87 -16.92 26.37 2.30
CA ALA A 87 -15.54 26.75 1.98
C ALA A 87 -14.73 25.51 1.50
N LEU A 88 -14.88 24.39 2.16
CA LEU A 88 -14.26 23.13 1.80
C LEU A 88 -14.70 22.64 0.41
N MET A 89 -16.00 22.69 0.09
CA MET A 89 -16.52 22.33 -1.23
C MET A 89 -15.90 23.18 -2.34
N SER A 90 -15.70 24.48 -2.08
CA SER A 90 -15.06 25.39 -3.04
C SER A 90 -13.57 25.05 -3.21
N ALA A 91 -12.87 24.79 -2.13
CA ALA A 91 -11.43 24.46 -2.15
C ALA A 91 -11.14 23.09 -2.79
N SER A 92 -12.09 22.14 -2.71
CA SER A 92 -11.95 20.76 -3.17
C SER A 92 -12.56 20.46 -4.55
N ALA A 93 -13.07 21.45 -5.26
CA ALA A 93 -13.85 21.29 -6.50
C ALA A 93 -13.12 20.52 -7.63
N ASN A 94 -11.76 20.54 -7.65
CA ASN A 94 -10.94 19.85 -8.64
C ASN A 94 -10.13 18.69 -8.02
N SER A 95 -10.59 18.13 -6.92
CA SER A 95 -9.87 17.13 -6.17
C SER A 95 -10.10 15.72 -6.70
N GLU A 96 -9.11 14.86 -6.51
CA GLU A 96 -9.17 13.42 -6.80
C GLU A 96 -9.82 12.58 -5.69
N PHE A 97 -10.12 13.19 -4.54
CA PHE A 97 -10.75 12.49 -3.44
C PHE A 97 -12.23 12.28 -3.70
N MET A 98 -12.72 11.12 -3.31
CA MET A 98 -14.14 10.79 -3.45
C MET A 98 -15.04 11.65 -2.55
N ARG A 99 -14.55 11.97 -1.36
CA ARG A 99 -15.32 12.67 -0.32
C ARG A 99 -14.39 13.45 0.59
N TYR A 100 -14.81 14.63 0.99
CA TYR A 100 -14.24 15.34 2.11
C TYR A 100 -15.24 15.39 3.25
N GLY A 101 -14.75 15.53 4.47
CA GLY A 101 -15.56 15.74 5.65
C GLY A 101 -14.86 16.62 6.66
N ILE A 102 -15.67 17.35 7.40
CA ILE A 102 -15.23 18.13 8.53
C ILE A 102 -15.97 17.68 9.79
N THR A 103 -15.27 17.58 10.90
CA THR A 103 -15.84 17.12 12.16
C THR A 103 -15.87 18.26 13.17
N ASP A 104 -16.75 18.13 14.16
CA ASP A 104 -16.59 18.85 15.42
C ASP A 104 -15.55 18.14 16.33
N GLU A 105 -15.26 18.73 17.49
CA GLU A 105 -14.33 18.18 18.50
C GLU A 105 -14.80 16.83 19.07
N LYS A 106 -16.08 16.50 18.95
CA LYS A 106 -16.67 15.26 19.46
C LYS A 106 -16.65 14.14 18.43
N GLY A 107 -16.30 14.43 17.17
CA GLY A 107 -16.27 13.46 16.08
C GLY A 107 -17.59 13.34 15.31
N ASN A 108 -18.54 14.25 15.48
CA ASN A 108 -19.67 14.34 14.58
C ASN A 108 -19.19 14.95 13.25
N CYS A 109 -19.44 14.28 12.16
CA CYS A 109 -18.91 14.59 10.85
C CYS A 109 -20.01 15.03 9.90
N LEU A 110 -19.74 16.08 9.11
CA LEU A 110 -20.49 16.47 7.94
C LEU A 110 -19.59 16.39 6.70
N THR A 111 -20.09 15.78 5.63
CA THR A 111 -19.31 15.51 4.40
C THR A 111 -19.79 16.33 3.22
N THR A 112 -18.95 16.47 2.19
CA THR A 112 -19.26 17.22 0.95
C THR A 112 -20.39 16.61 0.13
N ASP A 113 -20.74 15.35 0.35
CA ASP A 113 -21.92 14.68 -0.21
C ASP A 113 -23.14 14.71 0.72
N GLY A 114 -23.10 15.55 1.76
CA GLY A 114 -24.23 15.82 2.65
C GLY A 114 -24.51 14.74 3.69
N MET A 115 -23.60 13.79 3.88
CA MET A 115 -23.79 12.71 4.85
C MET A 115 -23.36 13.14 6.26
N LEU A 116 -24.13 12.67 7.25
CA LEU A 116 -23.85 12.88 8.67
C LEU A 116 -23.54 11.54 9.32
N PHE A 117 -22.40 11.44 10.01
CA PHE A 117 -22.04 10.23 10.77
C PHE A 117 -20.99 10.54 11.84
N TYR A 118 -20.73 9.56 12.68
CA TYR A 118 -19.78 9.68 13.80
C TYR A 118 -18.47 8.98 13.47
N VAL A 119 -17.34 9.67 13.69
CA VAL A 119 -15.96 9.17 13.48
C VAL A 119 -15.08 9.23 14.73
N GLY A 120 -15.61 9.59 15.88
CA GLY A 120 -14.83 9.73 17.11
C GLY A 120 -14.18 8.43 17.62
N ASP A 121 -14.61 7.28 17.11
CA ASP A 121 -14.02 5.96 17.34
C ASP A 121 -12.80 5.68 16.45
N ARG A 122 -12.61 6.44 15.35
CA ARG A 122 -11.58 6.22 14.34
C ARG A 122 -10.21 6.74 14.78
N GLU A 123 -9.16 5.96 14.51
CA GLU A 123 -7.80 6.31 14.92
C GLU A 123 -7.29 7.58 14.25
N TYR A 124 -7.56 7.78 12.95
CA TYR A 124 -7.18 8.99 12.23
C TYR A 124 -7.76 10.26 12.86
N PHE A 125 -8.98 10.20 13.41
CA PHE A 125 -9.60 11.31 14.12
C PHE A 125 -8.88 11.60 15.44
N LYS A 126 -8.56 10.57 16.22
CA LYS A 126 -7.86 10.70 17.49
C LYS A 126 -6.43 11.24 17.31
N GLU A 127 -5.73 10.80 16.29
CA GLU A 127 -4.39 11.32 15.96
C GLU A 127 -4.46 12.79 15.52
N ALA A 128 -5.45 13.16 14.72
CA ALA A 128 -5.66 14.56 14.34
C ALA A 128 -5.97 15.45 15.55
N LEU A 129 -6.75 15.00 16.53
CA LEU A 129 -6.96 15.72 17.79
C LEU A 129 -5.68 15.88 18.62
N LYS A 130 -4.66 15.04 18.44
CA LYS A 130 -3.32 15.22 19.04
C LYS A 130 -2.43 16.16 18.21
N GLY A 131 -2.94 16.72 17.13
CA GLY A 131 -2.22 17.65 16.24
C GLY A 131 -1.40 17.00 15.14
N LYS A 132 -1.63 15.71 14.86
CA LYS A 132 -0.91 14.95 13.84
C LYS A 132 -1.77 14.70 12.61
N SER A 133 -1.26 15.04 11.43
CA SER A 133 -1.83 14.56 10.18
C SER A 133 -1.52 13.08 10.00
N SER A 134 -2.43 12.32 9.44
CA SER A 134 -2.28 10.87 9.29
C SER A 134 -2.97 10.33 8.03
N PHE A 135 -2.41 9.25 7.48
CA PHE A 135 -3.02 8.41 6.47
C PHE A 135 -3.46 7.10 7.12
N SER A 136 -4.72 6.71 6.93
CA SER A 136 -5.27 5.53 7.62
C SER A 136 -4.90 4.23 6.91
N ASN A 137 -4.86 3.15 7.66
CA ASN A 137 -4.99 1.80 7.12
C ASN A 137 -6.33 1.66 6.38
N THR A 138 -6.51 0.57 5.64
CA THR A 138 -7.79 0.29 4.98
C THR A 138 -8.91 0.19 6.01
N LEU A 139 -9.96 0.97 5.79
CA LEU A 139 -11.14 1.06 6.64
C LEU A 139 -12.37 0.65 5.85
N HIS A 140 -13.28 -0.08 6.51
CA HIS A 140 -14.60 -0.31 5.92
C HIS A 140 -15.49 0.93 6.08
N ASP A 141 -16.04 1.43 4.96
CA ASP A 141 -16.93 2.59 4.96
C ASP A 141 -18.23 2.25 5.70
N LYS A 142 -18.62 3.11 6.64
CA LYS A 142 -19.85 2.95 7.43
C LYS A 142 -21.12 3.15 6.58
N ILE A 143 -21.00 3.73 5.39
CA ILE A 143 -22.11 4.17 4.55
C ILE A 143 -22.20 3.34 3.27
N GLY A 144 -21.14 3.27 2.50
CA GLY A 144 -21.13 2.67 1.16
C GLY A 144 -20.79 1.18 1.12
N GLY A 145 -20.31 0.61 2.22
CA GLY A 145 -19.97 -0.82 2.31
C GLY A 145 -18.74 -1.23 1.47
N TYR A 146 -17.88 -0.28 1.12
CA TYR A 146 -16.61 -0.50 0.42
C TYR A 146 -15.42 -0.08 1.28
N ASP A 147 -14.23 -0.48 0.89
CA ASP A 147 -13.02 -0.17 1.62
C ASP A 147 -12.46 1.21 1.23
N LEU A 148 -12.03 1.96 2.24
CA LEU A 148 -11.51 3.32 2.15
C LEU A 148 -10.13 3.44 2.77
N ASN A 149 -9.35 4.40 2.23
CA ASN A 149 -8.24 5.02 2.94
C ASN A 149 -8.57 6.50 3.18
N VAL A 150 -8.19 7.00 4.33
CA VAL A 150 -8.52 8.34 4.79
C VAL A 150 -7.24 9.11 5.11
N PHE A 151 -7.14 10.32 4.56
CA PHE A 151 -6.19 11.35 4.95
C PHE A 151 -6.88 12.25 5.96
N ALA A 152 -6.26 12.54 7.08
CA ALA A 152 -6.84 13.42 8.11
C ALA A 152 -5.81 14.41 8.63
N THR A 153 -6.26 15.64 8.89
CA THR A 153 -5.43 16.72 9.41
C THR A 153 -6.23 17.59 10.40
N PRO A 154 -5.59 18.13 11.45
CA PRO A 154 -6.26 19.04 12.35
C PRO A 154 -6.56 20.40 11.69
N VAL A 155 -7.71 20.99 11.98
CA VAL A 155 -8.02 22.39 11.71
C VAL A 155 -7.89 23.16 13.03
N ARG A 156 -6.98 24.14 13.06
CA ARG A 156 -6.66 24.89 14.28
C ARG A 156 -7.48 26.17 14.34
N ALA A 157 -7.78 26.61 15.57
CA ALA A 157 -8.26 27.93 15.86
C ALA A 157 -7.09 28.94 15.89
N GLU A 158 -7.39 30.23 16.00
CA GLU A 158 -6.39 31.31 16.09
C GLU A 158 -5.45 31.18 17.30
N ASP A 159 -5.96 30.63 18.41
CA ASP A 159 -5.19 30.37 19.61
C ASP A 159 -4.31 29.10 19.54
N GLY A 160 -4.33 28.42 18.37
CA GLY A 160 -3.59 27.18 18.12
C GLY A 160 -4.26 25.90 18.62
N SER A 161 -5.39 26.00 19.34
CA SER A 161 -6.18 24.84 19.72
C SER A 161 -6.78 24.14 18.50
N ILE A 162 -7.07 22.85 18.62
CA ILE A 162 -7.69 22.08 17.53
C ILE A 162 -9.20 22.18 17.70
N ARG A 163 -9.89 22.78 16.73
CA ARG A 163 -11.34 22.94 16.77
C ARG A 163 -12.11 21.94 15.91
N ASN A 164 -11.49 21.46 14.84
CA ASN A 164 -12.10 20.54 13.89
C ASN A 164 -11.05 19.57 13.36
N VAL A 165 -11.49 18.46 12.78
CA VAL A 165 -10.65 17.60 11.96
C VAL A 165 -11.19 17.60 10.54
N LEU A 166 -10.32 17.94 9.60
CA LEU A 166 -10.57 17.80 8.17
C LEU A 166 -10.08 16.43 7.73
N PHE A 167 -10.88 15.72 6.94
CA PHE A 167 -10.43 14.50 6.30
C PHE A 167 -10.87 14.42 4.85
N ALA A 168 -10.11 13.65 4.07
CA ALA A 168 -10.42 13.29 2.70
C ALA A 168 -10.37 11.78 2.57
N ALA A 169 -11.38 11.19 1.91
CA ALA A 169 -11.50 9.75 1.73
C ALA A 169 -11.42 9.38 0.26
N SER A 170 -10.72 8.29 -0.03
CA SER A 170 -10.67 7.64 -1.34
C SER A 170 -10.97 6.17 -1.20
N ARG A 171 -11.57 5.56 -2.23
CA ARG A 171 -11.70 4.10 -2.27
C ARG A 171 -10.32 3.47 -2.30
N THR A 172 -10.10 2.47 -1.46
CA THR A 172 -8.82 1.72 -1.41
C THR A 172 -8.41 1.21 -2.79
N LYS A 173 -9.40 0.74 -3.58
CA LYS A 173 -9.14 0.30 -4.95
C LYS A 173 -8.59 1.43 -5.83
N ASP A 174 -9.18 2.62 -5.79
CA ASP A 174 -8.76 3.74 -6.63
C ASP A 174 -7.35 4.23 -6.23
N VAL A 175 -7.03 4.19 -4.94
CA VAL A 175 -5.69 4.47 -4.41
C VAL A 175 -4.71 3.39 -4.87
N ALA A 176 -5.08 2.12 -4.74
CA ALA A 176 -4.24 1.00 -5.14
C ALA A 176 -3.95 1.01 -6.65
N ASP A 177 -4.98 1.21 -7.48
CA ASP A 177 -4.85 1.26 -8.96
C ASP A 177 -3.91 2.40 -9.42
N LYS A 178 -3.80 3.49 -8.64
CA LYS A 178 -2.92 4.63 -8.95
C LYS A 178 -1.51 4.48 -8.41
N LEU A 179 -1.35 3.84 -7.26
CA LEU A 179 -0.08 3.77 -6.54
C LEU A 179 0.66 2.45 -6.75
N LEU A 180 -0.07 1.36 -6.91
CA LEU A 180 0.50 0.02 -7.01
C LEU A 180 0.59 -0.40 -8.48
N MET A 181 1.77 -0.85 -8.86
CA MET A 181 1.99 -1.38 -10.22
C MET A 181 1.46 -2.81 -10.32
N GLU A 182 0.82 -3.12 -11.45
CA GLU A 182 0.64 -4.52 -11.83
C GLU A 182 2.00 -5.15 -12.12
N ILE A 183 2.28 -6.26 -11.46
CA ILE A 183 3.52 -7.01 -11.61
C ILE A 183 3.23 -8.29 -12.41
N TYR A 184 4.13 -8.64 -13.33
CA TYR A 184 4.05 -9.86 -14.13
C TYR A 184 2.74 -10.00 -14.94
N ASP A 185 2.37 -8.96 -15.70
CA ASP A 185 1.16 -8.96 -16.55
C ASP A 185 -0.13 -9.33 -15.76
N GLY A 186 -0.28 -8.78 -14.57
CA GLY A 186 -1.44 -9.04 -13.71
C GLY A 186 -1.42 -10.37 -12.95
N LYS A 187 -0.34 -11.15 -13.04
CA LYS A 187 -0.19 -12.42 -12.30
C LYS A 187 0.41 -12.25 -10.91
N GLY A 188 0.98 -11.08 -10.62
CA GLY A 188 1.49 -10.70 -9.31
C GLY A 188 0.63 -9.62 -8.68
N PHE A 189 0.78 -9.41 -7.39
CA PHE A 189 0.15 -8.31 -6.66
C PHE A 189 1.19 -7.59 -5.80
N SER A 190 0.91 -6.32 -5.51
CA SER A 190 1.69 -5.51 -4.59
C SER A 190 0.84 -5.18 -3.38
N SER A 191 1.45 -5.12 -2.21
CA SER A 191 0.79 -4.68 -0.97
C SER A 191 1.72 -3.82 -0.13
N ILE A 192 1.12 -2.86 0.57
CA ILE A 192 1.78 -2.00 1.55
C ILE A 192 1.29 -2.42 2.92
N TRP A 193 2.21 -2.51 3.85
CA TRP A 193 1.99 -2.92 5.23
C TRP A 193 2.54 -1.86 6.17
N ASP A 194 1.88 -1.66 7.33
CA ASP A 194 2.42 -0.82 8.40
C ASP A 194 3.50 -1.56 9.21
N GLU A 195 4.14 -0.86 10.15
CA GLU A 195 5.18 -1.43 11.03
C GLU A 195 4.64 -2.57 11.93
N GLU A 196 3.34 -2.57 12.20
CA GLU A 196 2.65 -3.61 12.95
C GLU A 196 2.32 -4.82 12.08
N GLY A 197 2.48 -4.72 10.75
CA GLY A 197 2.21 -5.76 9.77
C GLY A 197 0.74 -5.83 9.31
N ASN A 198 -0.04 -4.76 9.47
CA ASN A 198 -1.40 -4.69 8.95
C ASN A 198 -1.41 -4.15 7.52
N ILE A 199 -2.37 -4.58 6.72
CA ILE A 199 -2.51 -4.12 5.34
C ILE A 199 -2.97 -2.66 5.30
N VAL A 200 -2.14 -1.80 4.71
CA VAL A 200 -2.47 -0.41 4.38
C VAL A 200 -3.12 -0.34 3.01
N LEU A 201 -2.56 -1.05 2.03
CA LEU A 201 -3.02 -1.07 0.64
C LEU A 201 -2.70 -2.40 -0.02
N ASN A 202 -3.58 -2.86 -0.93
CA ASN A 202 -3.35 -4.06 -1.74
C ASN A 202 -3.90 -3.85 -3.15
N SER A 203 -3.10 -4.20 -4.18
CA SER A 203 -3.50 -4.08 -5.59
C SER A 203 -4.57 -5.09 -6.01
N ASN A 204 -4.79 -6.16 -5.26
CA ASN A 204 -5.77 -7.19 -5.56
C ASN A 204 -6.80 -7.33 -4.43
N SER A 205 -7.93 -6.63 -4.58
CA SER A 205 -9.02 -6.63 -3.60
C SER A 205 -9.70 -8.00 -3.40
N GLU A 206 -9.70 -8.87 -4.43
CA GLU A 206 -10.28 -10.22 -4.32
C GLU A 206 -9.39 -11.16 -3.49
N THR A 207 -8.08 -11.01 -3.63
CA THR A 207 -7.12 -11.79 -2.84
C THR A 207 -6.99 -11.24 -1.42
N ALA A 208 -7.15 -9.93 -1.23
CA ALA A 208 -7.11 -9.30 0.10
C ALA A 208 -8.25 -9.78 1.01
N SER A 209 -9.44 -10.07 0.47
CA SER A 209 -10.56 -10.59 1.27
C SER A 209 -10.36 -12.05 1.73
N ARG A 210 -9.44 -12.77 1.13
CA ARG A 210 -9.07 -14.17 1.50
C ARG A 210 -7.71 -14.28 2.16
N ALA A 211 -6.87 -13.24 2.07
CA ALA A 211 -5.50 -13.26 2.53
C ALA A 211 -5.38 -12.71 3.96
N VAL A 212 -4.38 -13.16 4.59
CA VAL A 212 -3.79 -12.75 5.84
C VAL A 212 -3.96 -11.25 6.07
N HIS A 213 -4.70 -10.88 7.09
CA HIS A 213 -4.88 -9.48 7.49
C HIS A 213 -3.62 -8.89 8.14
N ASN A 214 -2.66 -9.74 8.49
CA ASN A 214 -1.41 -9.32 9.12
C ASN A 214 -0.25 -10.22 8.65
N LEU A 215 0.86 -9.59 8.22
CA LEU A 215 2.08 -10.28 7.74
C LEU A 215 2.65 -11.28 8.76
N LYS A 216 2.59 -10.95 10.05
CA LYS A 216 3.09 -11.79 11.14
C LYS A 216 2.37 -13.15 11.25
N GLN A 217 1.25 -13.32 10.55
CA GLN A 217 0.53 -14.60 10.48
C GLN A 217 1.06 -15.50 9.35
N LEU A 218 1.97 -15.01 8.50
CA LEU A 218 2.58 -15.79 7.43
C LEU A 218 3.75 -16.60 7.97
N SER A 219 3.77 -17.91 7.67
CA SER A 219 4.79 -18.84 8.15
C SER A 219 6.22 -18.51 7.69
N PHE A 220 6.38 -17.64 6.71
CA PHE A 220 7.67 -17.20 6.15
C PHE A 220 8.06 -15.78 6.58
N TYR A 221 7.30 -15.15 7.49
CA TYR A 221 7.60 -13.79 7.95
C TYR A 221 8.97 -13.68 8.60
N ASP A 222 9.36 -14.70 9.39
CA ASP A 222 10.64 -14.75 10.08
C ASP A 222 11.85 -14.83 9.13
N ASP A 223 11.63 -15.19 7.85
CA ASP A 223 12.69 -15.26 6.83
C ASP A 223 13.05 -13.88 6.23
N PHE A 224 12.28 -12.84 6.55
CA PHE A 224 12.44 -11.47 6.02
C PHE A 224 12.90 -10.45 7.08
N GLY A 225 13.01 -10.86 8.35
CA GLY A 225 13.42 -10.03 9.49
C GLY A 225 14.92 -9.90 9.68
#